data_896d2ee45f2e55c314a7c658e1cec501
#
_entry.id   896d2ee45f2e55c314a7c658e1cec501
#
_cell.length_a   1.000
_cell.length_b   1.000
_cell.length_c   1.000
_cell.angle_alpha   90.00
_cell.angle_beta   90.00
_cell.angle_gamma   90.00
#
_symmetry.space_group_name_H-M   'P 1'
#
loop_
_entity.id
_entity.type
_entity.pdbx_description
1 polymer ?
#
loop_
_entity_poly.entity_id
_entity_poly.type
_entity_poly.pdbx_seq_one_letter_code
_entity_poly.pdbx_strand_id
1 'polypeptide(L)'
;MHPAALPAEALLRECEQTAVRRSGPGGQHRNKAHTGVVLSHRPTGVRAEASESRSRAQNLKVALQRVRVNLALAVRGPAPAGPSALWRGRVRDQRLLVRADHSDFPALLAEALDVLAAHEDEVVSAAPWLGLTPT
;
A
#
# COMPACT_ATOMS: atom_id res chain seq x y z
N MET A 1 -8.67 -10.05 6.27
CA MET A 1 -7.83 -9.55 5.16
C MET A 1 -7.08 -8.31 5.61
N HIS A 2 -5.80 -8.22 5.30
CA HIS A 2 -5.00 -7.04 5.63
C HIS A 2 -5.58 -5.79 4.94
N PRO A 3 -5.66 -4.63 5.62
CA PRO A 3 -6.22 -3.43 5.00
C PRO A 3 -5.54 -3.04 3.68
N ALA A 4 -4.24 -3.27 3.55
CA ALA A 4 -3.50 -2.96 2.31
C ALA A 4 -3.96 -3.83 1.12
N ALA A 5 -4.64 -4.93 1.37
CA ALA A 5 -5.13 -5.86 0.34
C ALA A 5 -6.61 -5.66 0.00
N LEU A 6 -7.31 -4.76 0.68
CA LEU A 6 -8.72 -4.51 0.39
C LEU A 6 -8.92 -3.93 -1.00
N PRO A 7 -10.03 -4.25 -1.68
CA PRO A 7 -10.40 -3.55 -2.91
C PRO A 7 -10.49 -2.04 -2.66
N ALA A 8 -10.21 -1.24 -3.69
CA ALA A 8 -10.17 0.22 -3.56
C ALA A 8 -11.44 0.79 -2.93
N GLU A 9 -12.62 0.34 -3.38
CA GLU A 9 -13.88 0.83 -2.86
C GLU A 9 -14.06 0.53 -1.37
N ALA A 10 -13.66 -0.67 -0.94
CA ALA A 10 -13.76 -1.06 0.46
C ALA A 10 -12.80 -0.25 1.33
N LEU A 11 -11.57 -0.06 0.86
CA LEU A 11 -10.58 0.72 1.60
C LEU A 11 -11.01 2.19 1.70
N LEU A 12 -11.49 2.78 0.61
CA LEU A 12 -11.95 4.17 0.63
C LEU A 12 -13.12 4.38 1.59
N ARG A 13 -14.01 3.40 1.74
CA ARG A 13 -15.09 3.49 2.72
C ARG A 13 -14.57 3.53 4.16
N GLU A 14 -13.40 2.95 4.42
CA GLU A 14 -12.78 2.99 5.74
C GLU A 14 -11.94 4.25 5.96
N CYS A 15 -11.74 5.06 4.93
CA CYS A 15 -10.92 6.26 4.99
C CYS A 15 -11.77 7.53 5.06
N GLU A 16 -11.24 8.52 5.76
CA GLU A 16 -11.68 9.90 5.62
C GLU A 16 -10.86 10.55 4.51
N GLN A 17 -11.54 11.19 3.57
CA GLN A 17 -10.90 11.86 2.44
C GLN A 17 -11.04 13.36 2.59
N THR A 18 -9.92 14.08 2.58
CA THR A 18 -9.88 15.52 2.73
C THR A 18 -9.16 16.14 1.53
N ALA A 19 -9.73 17.23 1.00
CA ALA A 19 -9.08 18.01 -0.04
C ALA A 19 -8.07 18.95 0.56
N VAL A 20 -6.90 19.08 -0.08
CA VAL A 20 -5.88 20.04 0.34
C VAL A 20 -5.40 20.84 -0.86
N ARG A 21 -4.86 22.04 -0.60
CA ARG A 21 -4.26 22.83 -1.64
C ARG A 21 -2.92 22.25 -2.05
N ARG A 22 -2.67 22.31 -3.36
CA ARG A 22 -1.33 22.00 -3.84
C ARG A 22 -0.38 23.09 -3.34
N SER A 23 0.77 22.67 -2.80
CA SER A 23 1.82 23.57 -2.33
C SER A 23 2.91 23.69 -3.40
N GLY A 24 3.77 24.71 -3.23
CA GLY A 24 4.92 24.95 -4.07
C GLY A 24 4.79 26.19 -4.94
N PRO A 25 5.84 26.58 -5.68
CA PRO A 25 5.80 27.75 -6.53
C PRO A 25 4.78 27.58 -7.65
N GLY A 26 4.03 28.62 -7.92
CA GLY A 26 3.02 28.57 -8.97
C GLY A 26 2.17 29.82 -8.93
N GLY A 27 1.41 30.03 -9.98
CA GLY A 27 0.52 31.17 -10.09
C GLY A 27 -0.74 31.04 -9.23
N GLN A 28 -1.63 31.98 -9.39
CA GLN A 28 -2.87 32.04 -8.62
C GLN A 28 -3.74 30.79 -8.78
N HIS A 29 -3.69 30.15 -9.93
CA HIS A 29 -4.46 28.93 -10.16
C HIS A 29 -4.04 27.80 -9.23
N ARG A 30 -2.73 27.66 -9.00
CA ARG A 30 -2.22 26.63 -8.11
C ARG A 30 -2.68 26.88 -6.67
N ASN A 31 -2.67 28.13 -6.24
CA ASN A 31 -3.05 28.48 -4.87
C ASN A 31 -4.55 28.33 -4.61
N LYS A 32 -5.37 28.39 -5.66
CA LYS A 32 -6.83 28.29 -5.55
C LYS A 32 -7.35 26.88 -5.75
N ALA A 33 -6.53 25.99 -6.35
CA ALA A 33 -6.96 24.64 -6.70
C ALA A 33 -6.78 23.70 -5.51
N HIS A 34 -7.89 23.15 -5.00
CA HIS A 34 -7.90 22.14 -3.95
C HIS A 34 -7.92 20.75 -4.59
N THR A 35 -6.85 20.41 -5.32
CA THR A 35 -6.75 19.12 -6.02
C THR A 35 -5.97 18.07 -5.25
N GLY A 36 -5.24 18.47 -4.18
CA GLY A 36 -4.56 17.53 -3.30
C GLY A 36 -5.54 16.71 -2.50
N VAL A 37 -5.14 15.49 -2.15
CA VAL A 37 -5.97 14.54 -1.40
C VAL A 37 -5.18 14.01 -0.22
N VAL A 38 -5.80 14.02 0.96
CA VAL A 38 -5.33 13.28 2.14
C VAL A 38 -6.30 12.15 2.41
N LEU A 39 -5.80 10.93 2.54
CA LEU A 39 -6.57 9.78 3.00
C LEU A 39 -6.13 9.42 4.41
N SER A 40 -7.07 9.29 5.32
CA SER A 40 -6.82 8.88 6.70
C SER A 40 -7.65 7.62 6.98
N HIS A 41 -6.97 6.50 7.21
CA HIS A 41 -7.63 5.23 7.50
C HIS A 41 -8.13 5.26 8.95
N ARG A 42 -9.45 5.31 9.14
CA ARG A 42 -10.05 5.50 10.46
C ARG A 42 -9.66 4.42 11.47
N PRO A 43 -9.72 3.12 11.10
CA PRO A 43 -9.42 2.06 12.09
C PRO A 43 -7.98 2.09 12.62
N THR A 44 -7.01 2.57 11.82
CA THR A 44 -5.59 2.51 12.19
C THR A 44 -4.96 3.88 12.42
N GLY A 45 -5.58 4.95 11.92
CA GLY A 45 -4.98 6.28 11.92
C GLY A 45 -3.89 6.49 10.87
N VAL A 46 -3.63 5.50 10.04
CA VAL A 46 -2.61 5.60 8.98
C VAL A 46 -3.08 6.56 7.89
N ARG A 47 -2.18 7.43 7.45
CA ARG A 47 -2.49 8.51 6.50
C ARG A 47 -1.54 8.50 5.32
N ALA A 48 -2.01 9.08 4.22
CA ALA A 48 -1.17 9.39 3.07
C ALA A 48 -1.75 10.59 2.32
N GLU A 49 -0.89 11.28 1.59
CA GLU A 49 -1.24 12.49 0.87
C GLU A 49 -0.66 12.46 -0.53
N ALA A 50 -1.36 13.06 -1.48
CA ALA A 50 -0.85 13.31 -2.82
C ALA A 50 -1.40 14.64 -3.34
N SER A 51 -0.50 15.47 -3.89
CA SER A 51 -0.85 16.79 -4.39
C SER A 51 -0.04 17.20 -5.61
N GLU A 52 0.67 16.26 -6.24
CA GLU A 52 1.59 16.56 -7.34
C GLU A 52 0.88 16.89 -8.64
N SER A 53 -0.34 16.38 -8.83
CA SER A 53 -1.10 16.57 -10.07
C SER A 53 -2.12 17.69 -9.93
N ARG A 54 -2.50 18.28 -11.07
CA ARG A 54 -3.64 19.20 -11.14
C ARG A 54 -4.97 18.44 -11.15
N SER A 55 -4.93 17.13 -11.34
CA SER A 55 -6.11 16.26 -11.36
C SER A 55 -6.34 15.67 -9.98
N ARG A 56 -7.49 15.97 -9.37
CA ARG A 56 -7.87 15.37 -8.10
C ARG A 56 -8.00 13.86 -8.21
N ALA A 57 -8.53 13.37 -9.33
CA ALA A 57 -8.67 11.92 -9.55
C ALA A 57 -7.31 11.23 -9.58
N GLN A 58 -6.30 11.85 -10.21
CA GLN A 58 -4.95 11.32 -10.23
C GLN A 58 -4.33 11.36 -8.84
N ASN A 59 -4.52 12.44 -8.10
CA ASN A 59 -4.01 12.56 -6.72
C ASN A 59 -4.67 11.52 -5.81
N LEU A 60 -5.97 11.27 -5.98
CA LEU A 60 -6.65 10.23 -5.21
C LEU A 60 -6.04 8.86 -5.47
N LYS A 61 -5.76 8.54 -6.73
CA LYS A 61 -5.14 7.27 -7.11
C LYS A 61 -3.76 7.10 -6.47
N VAL A 62 -2.95 8.16 -6.50
CA VAL A 62 -1.61 8.15 -5.90
C VAL A 62 -1.71 8.06 -4.37
N ALA A 63 -2.60 8.83 -3.75
CA ALA A 63 -2.81 8.77 -2.30
C ALA A 63 -3.26 7.38 -1.85
N LEU A 64 -4.13 6.73 -2.62
CA LEU A 64 -4.58 5.37 -2.34
C LEU A 64 -3.42 4.38 -2.33
N GLN A 65 -2.55 4.45 -3.32
CA GLN A 65 -1.35 3.59 -3.37
C GLN A 65 -0.45 3.85 -2.15
N ARG A 66 -0.25 5.11 -1.81
CA ARG A 66 0.59 5.50 -0.67
C ARG A 66 0.01 5.06 0.67
N VAL A 67 -1.31 5.20 0.88
CA VAL A 67 -1.92 4.75 2.14
C VAL A 67 -1.86 3.23 2.25
N ARG A 68 -1.99 2.49 1.13
CA ARG A 68 -1.83 1.04 1.13
C ARG A 68 -0.43 0.62 1.55
N VAL A 69 0.60 1.26 1.00
CA VAL A 69 1.99 0.99 1.39
C VAL A 69 2.21 1.31 2.86
N ASN A 70 1.71 2.46 3.32
CA ASN A 70 1.84 2.84 4.72
C ASN A 70 1.12 1.86 5.65
N LEU A 71 -0.05 1.34 5.24
CA LEU A 71 -0.76 0.31 5.99
C LEU A 71 0.04 -1.00 6.05
N ALA A 72 0.64 -1.39 4.93
CA ALA A 72 1.47 -2.60 4.88
C ALA A 72 2.67 -2.49 5.84
N LEU A 73 3.25 -1.29 5.95
CA LEU A 73 4.40 -1.04 6.83
C LEU A 73 4.00 -0.92 8.30
N ALA A 74 2.84 -0.31 8.58
CA ALA A 74 2.44 0.02 9.96
C ALA A 74 1.67 -1.09 10.66
N VAL A 75 0.94 -1.94 9.92
CA VAL A 75 0.02 -2.92 10.49
C VAL A 75 0.55 -4.33 10.23
N ARG A 76 0.63 -5.15 11.31
CA ARG A 76 0.91 -6.59 11.20
C ARG A 76 -0.38 -7.34 11.45
N GLY A 77 -0.72 -8.25 10.54
CA GLY A 77 -1.81 -9.19 10.72
C GLY A 77 -1.29 -10.60 10.92
N PRO A 78 -2.17 -11.56 11.21
CA PRO A 78 -1.77 -12.96 11.27
C PRO A 78 -1.31 -13.43 9.90
N ALA A 79 -0.25 -14.25 9.85
CA ALA A 79 0.20 -14.84 8.61
C ALA A 79 -0.90 -15.77 8.06
N PRO A 80 -1.14 -15.77 6.75
CA PRO A 80 -2.08 -16.72 6.16
C PRO A 80 -1.56 -18.15 6.28
N ALA A 81 -2.45 -19.13 6.11
CA ALA A 81 -2.09 -20.56 6.20
C ALA A 81 -1.09 -21.00 5.13
N GLY A 82 -1.01 -20.27 4.03
CA GLY A 82 -0.06 -20.49 2.94
C GLY A 82 0.01 -19.25 2.08
N PRO A 83 0.95 -19.18 1.11
CA PRO A 83 1.03 -18.03 0.20
C PRO A 83 -0.31 -17.82 -0.52
N SER A 84 -0.72 -16.56 -0.67
CA SER A 84 -1.95 -16.21 -1.36
C SER A 84 -1.87 -16.57 -2.85
N ALA A 85 -3.02 -16.64 -3.51
CA ALA A 85 -3.07 -16.82 -4.95
C ALA A 85 -2.34 -15.70 -5.68
N LEU A 86 -2.49 -14.45 -5.18
CA LEU A 86 -1.79 -13.30 -5.74
C LEU A 86 -0.27 -13.50 -5.65
N TRP A 87 0.21 -13.92 -4.49
CA TRP A 87 1.64 -14.18 -4.27
C TRP A 87 2.16 -15.26 -5.23
N ARG A 88 1.47 -16.41 -5.27
CA ARG A 88 1.87 -17.53 -6.15
C ARG A 88 1.89 -17.13 -7.62
N GLY A 89 0.98 -16.25 -8.02
CA GLY A 89 0.94 -15.76 -9.40
C GLY A 89 2.12 -14.84 -9.76
N ARG A 90 2.82 -14.31 -8.77
CA ARG A 90 3.93 -13.38 -8.96
C ARG A 90 5.30 -14.02 -8.74
N VAL A 91 5.36 -15.28 -8.32
CA VAL A 91 6.63 -15.98 -8.10
C VAL A 91 7.08 -16.67 -9.41
N ARG A 92 8.33 -16.44 -9.79
CA ARG A 92 8.99 -17.07 -10.92
C ARG A 92 10.42 -17.41 -10.53
N ASP A 93 10.82 -18.65 -10.68
CA ASP A 93 12.18 -19.10 -10.35
C ASP A 93 12.56 -18.72 -8.91
N GLN A 94 11.63 -18.91 -7.97
CA GLN A 94 11.82 -18.62 -6.54
C GLN A 94 12.10 -17.13 -6.24
N ARG A 95 11.59 -16.27 -7.11
CA ARG A 95 11.67 -14.79 -6.94
C ARG A 95 10.29 -14.20 -7.11
N LEU A 96 10.01 -13.19 -6.28
CA LEU A 96 8.78 -12.41 -6.42
C LEU A 96 9.00 -11.29 -7.43
N LEU A 97 8.16 -11.26 -8.46
CA LEU A 97 8.27 -10.27 -9.53
C LEU A 97 7.08 -9.31 -9.47
N VAL A 98 7.32 -8.12 -8.95
CA VAL A 98 6.33 -7.04 -8.90
C VAL A 98 7.07 -5.70 -8.83
N ARG A 99 6.55 -4.69 -9.55
CA ARG A 99 7.08 -3.34 -9.45
C ARG A 99 6.49 -2.65 -8.22
N ALA A 100 7.30 -1.81 -7.57
CA ALA A 100 6.87 -1.09 -6.38
C ALA A 100 5.70 -0.14 -6.63
N ASP A 101 5.54 0.35 -7.87
CA ASP A 101 4.44 1.24 -8.25
C ASP A 101 3.19 0.48 -8.74
N HIS A 102 3.24 -0.85 -8.80
CA HIS A 102 2.10 -1.66 -9.20
C HIS A 102 1.05 -1.69 -8.08
N SER A 103 -0.23 -1.70 -8.47
CA SER A 103 -1.33 -1.71 -7.51
C SER A 103 -1.34 -2.94 -6.60
N ASP A 104 -0.75 -4.06 -7.03
CA ASP A 104 -0.65 -5.28 -6.22
C ASP A 104 0.48 -5.22 -5.18
N PHE A 105 1.43 -4.29 -5.33
CA PHE A 105 2.61 -4.25 -4.48
C PHE A 105 2.27 -4.12 -2.99
N PRO A 106 1.36 -3.23 -2.55
CA PRO A 106 1.07 -3.09 -1.12
C PRO A 106 0.54 -4.36 -0.47
N ALA A 107 -0.33 -5.11 -1.16
CA ALA A 107 -0.85 -6.37 -0.63
C ALA A 107 0.25 -7.41 -0.48
N LEU A 108 1.14 -7.50 -1.46
CA LEU A 108 2.27 -8.43 -1.43
C LEU A 108 3.27 -8.03 -0.34
N LEU A 109 3.53 -6.73 -0.17
CA LEU A 109 4.38 -6.22 0.91
C LEU A 109 3.81 -6.59 2.27
N ALA A 110 2.51 -6.39 2.48
CA ALA A 110 1.84 -6.76 3.73
C ALA A 110 1.96 -8.25 4.01
N GLU A 111 1.74 -9.09 3.01
CA GLU A 111 1.86 -10.54 3.14
C GLU A 111 3.28 -10.94 3.54
N ALA A 112 4.28 -10.39 2.87
CA ALA A 112 5.68 -10.67 3.17
C ALA A 112 6.03 -10.28 4.61
N LEU A 113 5.62 -9.10 5.05
CA LEU A 113 5.92 -8.61 6.38
C LEU A 113 5.17 -9.38 7.47
N ASP A 114 3.92 -9.79 7.21
CA ASP A 114 3.16 -10.59 8.15
C ASP A 114 3.79 -11.98 8.32
N VAL A 115 4.23 -12.60 7.23
CA VAL A 115 4.93 -13.90 7.29
C VAL A 115 6.28 -13.75 7.98
N LEU A 116 7.03 -12.70 7.65
CA LEU A 116 8.32 -12.46 8.28
C LEU A 116 8.17 -12.30 9.79
N ALA A 117 7.19 -11.52 10.23
CA ALA A 117 6.91 -11.34 11.66
C ALA A 117 6.53 -12.66 12.34
N ALA A 118 5.74 -13.50 11.68
CA ALA A 118 5.36 -14.82 12.19
C ALA A 118 6.56 -15.77 12.33
N HIS A 119 7.64 -15.53 11.57
CA HIS A 119 8.89 -16.26 11.63
C HIS A 119 9.97 -15.54 12.44
N GLU A 120 9.55 -14.65 13.35
CA GLU A 120 10.45 -13.89 14.24
C GLU A 120 11.52 -13.09 13.48
N ASP A 121 11.11 -12.54 12.33
CA ASP A 121 11.95 -11.76 11.42
C ASP A 121 13.14 -12.53 10.84
N GLU A 122 13.04 -13.86 10.80
CA GLU A 122 14.08 -14.71 10.22
C GLU A 122 13.82 -14.99 8.74
N VAL A 123 14.61 -14.38 7.87
CA VAL A 123 14.48 -14.53 6.42
C VAL A 123 14.71 -15.98 6.00
N VAL A 124 15.63 -16.68 6.64
CA VAL A 124 15.98 -18.07 6.29
C VAL A 124 14.79 -19.02 6.43
N SER A 125 13.93 -18.80 7.43
CA SER A 125 12.73 -19.64 7.61
C SER A 125 11.52 -19.08 6.86
N ALA A 126 11.39 -17.77 6.75
CA ALA A 126 10.23 -17.13 6.10
C ALA A 126 10.26 -17.31 4.57
N ALA A 127 11.42 -17.15 3.94
CA ALA A 127 11.52 -17.18 2.49
C ALA A 127 11.07 -18.51 1.87
N PRO A 128 11.51 -19.68 2.36
CA PRO A 128 11.02 -20.95 1.81
C PRO A 128 9.50 -21.12 1.96
N TRP A 129 8.93 -20.62 3.06
CA TRP A 129 7.51 -20.67 3.30
C TRP A 129 6.74 -19.90 2.22
N LEU A 130 7.33 -18.83 1.69
CA LEU A 130 6.78 -18.03 0.60
C LEU A 130 7.18 -18.52 -0.80
N GLY A 131 7.92 -19.63 -0.88
CA GLY A 131 8.40 -20.14 -2.17
C GLY A 131 9.56 -19.37 -2.75
N LEU A 132 10.32 -18.66 -1.91
CA LEU A 132 11.45 -17.81 -2.33
C LEU A 132 12.77 -18.37 -1.82
N THR A 133 13.86 -17.90 -2.44
CA THR A 133 15.21 -18.09 -1.89
C THR A 133 15.50 -16.97 -0.90
N PRO A 134 16.26 -17.23 0.18
CA PRO A 134 16.53 -16.23 1.21
C PRO A 134 17.54 -15.14 0.81
N THR A 135 17.95 -15.05 -0.43
CA THR A 135 18.93 -14.06 -0.87
C THR A 135 18.30 -12.81 -1.48
#